data_cb73f73d0413375e17dde35c34b617e9
#
_entry.id   cb73f73d0413375e17dde35c34b617e9
#
_cell.length_a   1.000
_cell.length_b   1.000
_cell.length_c   1.000
_cell.angle_alpha   90.00
_cell.angle_beta   90.00
_cell.angle_gamma   90.00
#
_symmetry.space_group_name_H-M   'P 1'
#
loop_
_entity.id
_entity.type
_entity.pdbx_description
1 polymer ?
#
loop_
_entity_poly.entity_id
_entity_poly.type
_entity_poly.pdbx_seq_one_letter_code
_entity_poly.pdbx_strand_id
1 'polypeptide(L)'
;MEEIQKTEQALVKRNKHNYKLTDEDKQSITLEYYLNRSNENIQDICTRYSISKQTIYNIVKDEKYQKQLEKHIKETRQNFSKKTSILIDKAIDKLQNKIDTEEVNNKDLITAIGVLYDKNRLEQNLSTSNNSININLKIEK
;
A
#
# COMPACT_ATOMS: atom_id res chain seq x y z
N MET A 1 26.15 5.51 4.04
CA MET A 1 26.15 6.42 2.85
C MET A 1 26.97 5.89 1.67
N GLU A 2 28.07 5.18 1.88
CA GLU A 2 28.89 4.60 0.78
C GLU A 2 28.22 3.46 -0.01
N GLU A 3 27.37 2.65 0.61
CA GLU A 3 26.67 1.55 -0.09
C GLU A 3 25.59 2.05 -1.04
N ILE A 4 24.89 3.14 -0.69
CA ILE A 4 23.86 3.75 -1.55
C ILE A 4 24.52 4.37 -2.80
N GLN A 5 25.68 5.03 -2.64
CA GLN A 5 26.42 5.59 -3.76
C GLN A 5 27.02 4.52 -4.69
N LYS A 6 27.43 3.35 -4.15
CA LYS A 6 27.90 2.23 -4.98
C LYS A 6 26.76 1.61 -5.81
N THR A 7 25.55 1.57 -5.26
CA THR A 7 24.37 1.04 -5.97
C THR A 7 23.95 1.98 -7.09
N GLU A 8 23.97 3.29 -6.86
CA GLU A 8 23.68 4.29 -7.90
C GLU A 8 24.72 4.31 -9.01
N GLN A 9 26.03 4.18 -8.68
CA GLN A 9 27.09 4.10 -9.68
C GLN A 9 27.09 2.80 -10.49
N ALA A 10 26.61 1.69 -9.92
CA ALA A 10 26.44 0.43 -10.65
C ALA A 10 25.29 0.50 -11.68
N LEU A 11 24.26 1.33 -11.42
CA LEU A 11 23.15 1.56 -12.34
C LEU A 11 23.56 2.39 -13.58
N VAL A 12 24.57 3.26 -13.46
CA VAL A 12 25.00 4.19 -14.54
C VAL A 12 25.89 3.52 -15.61
N LYS A 13 26.49 2.37 -15.34
CA LYS A 13 27.45 1.70 -16.25
C LYS A 13 26.84 0.54 -17.09
N ARG A 14 25.54 0.46 -17.24
CA ARG A 14 24.94 -0.55 -18.12
C ARG A 14 25.11 -0.12 -19.58
N ASN A 15 25.98 -0.81 -20.31
CA ASN A 15 26.25 -0.57 -21.74
C ASN A 15 24.94 -0.59 -22.53
N LYS A 16 24.62 0.51 -23.19
CA LYS A 16 23.35 0.79 -23.90
C LYS A 16 22.98 -0.18 -25.02
N HIS A 17 23.84 -1.12 -25.42
CA HIS A 17 23.62 -1.82 -26.70
C HIS A 17 23.23 -3.30 -26.65
N ASN A 18 23.28 -4.00 -25.50
CA ASN A 18 22.88 -5.42 -25.42
C ASN A 18 22.32 -5.85 -24.06
N TYR A 19 21.66 -4.96 -23.32
CA TYR A 19 21.08 -5.38 -22.04
C TYR A 19 19.78 -6.17 -22.28
N LYS A 20 19.86 -7.48 -22.06
CA LYS A 20 18.68 -8.33 -22.03
C LYS A 20 18.03 -8.23 -20.65
N LEU A 21 16.80 -7.70 -20.60
CA LEU A 21 16.03 -7.62 -19.35
C LEU A 21 15.93 -9.00 -18.70
N THR A 22 16.31 -9.07 -17.44
CA THR A 22 16.10 -10.27 -16.61
C THR A 22 14.63 -10.38 -16.19
N ASP A 23 14.23 -11.54 -15.68
CA ASP A 23 12.90 -11.70 -15.11
C ASP A 23 12.66 -10.79 -13.91
N GLU A 24 13.69 -10.54 -13.10
CA GLU A 24 13.67 -9.61 -11.96
C GLU A 24 13.44 -8.17 -12.41
N ASP A 25 14.13 -7.73 -13.48
CA ASP A 25 13.91 -6.41 -14.08
C ASP A 25 12.46 -6.24 -14.54
N LYS A 26 11.90 -7.25 -15.18
CA LYS A 26 10.51 -7.21 -15.67
C LYS A 26 9.48 -7.18 -14.54
N GLN A 27 9.75 -7.90 -13.44
CA GLN A 27 8.94 -7.81 -12.23
C GLN A 27 8.99 -6.40 -11.62
N SER A 28 10.19 -5.83 -11.49
CA SER A 28 10.39 -4.48 -10.97
C SER A 28 9.69 -3.44 -11.84
N ILE A 29 9.83 -3.53 -13.17
CA ILE A 29 9.13 -2.66 -14.13
C ILE A 29 7.61 -2.77 -13.95
N THR A 30 7.09 -3.99 -13.80
CA THR A 30 5.65 -4.21 -13.60
C THR A 30 5.17 -3.57 -12.31
N LEU A 31 5.89 -3.76 -11.21
CA LEU A 31 5.56 -3.18 -9.92
C LEU A 31 5.59 -1.65 -9.95
N GLU A 32 6.65 -1.05 -10.48
CA GLU A 32 6.80 0.39 -10.59
C GLU A 32 5.72 1.03 -11.46
N TYR A 33 5.37 0.40 -12.58
CA TYR A 33 4.28 0.84 -13.45
C TYR A 33 2.94 0.87 -12.72
N TYR A 34 2.62 -0.15 -11.93
CA TYR A 34 1.35 -0.22 -11.19
C TYR A 34 1.31 0.71 -9.97
N LEU A 35 2.46 1.01 -9.36
CA LEU A 35 2.54 1.96 -8.26
C LEU A 35 2.32 3.41 -8.71
N ASN A 36 2.83 3.75 -9.90
CA ASN A 36 2.68 5.09 -10.45
C ASN A 36 2.58 5.05 -11.99
N ARG A 37 1.38 5.32 -12.51
CA ARG A 37 1.09 5.29 -13.95
C ARG A 37 1.28 6.66 -14.64
N SER A 38 2.01 7.59 -14.02
CA SER A 38 2.28 8.88 -14.65
C SER A 38 3.20 8.73 -15.87
N ASN A 39 3.08 9.67 -16.82
CA ASN A 39 3.95 9.71 -17.98
C ASN A 39 5.42 9.90 -17.61
N GLU A 40 5.68 10.66 -16.54
CA GLU A 40 7.02 10.92 -16.02
C GLU A 40 7.67 9.62 -15.53
N ASN A 41 6.96 8.84 -14.71
CA ASN A 41 7.45 7.55 -14.22
C ASN A 41 7.70 6.57 -15.38
N ILE A 42 6.82 6.54 -16.39
CA ILE A 42 7.02 5.68 -17.58
C ILE A 42 8.29 6.11 -18.33
N GLN A 43 8.57 7.41 -18.45
CA GLN A 43 9.81 7.90 -19.06
C GLN A 43 11.04 7.54 -18.25
N ASP A 44 10.97 7.63 -16.93
CA ASP A 44 12.06 7.23 -16.03
C ASP A 44 12.37 5.74 -16.15
N ILE A 45 11.35 4.89 -16.19
CA ILE A 45 11.51 3.45 -16.44
C ILE A 45 12.18 3.22 -17.81
N CYS A 46 11.71 3.88 -18.87
CA CYS A 46 12.31 3.79 -20.20
C CYS A 46 13.79 4.15 -20.18
N THR A 47 14.16 5.22 -19.46
CA THR A 47 15.54 5.70 -19.37
C THR A 47 16.42 4.73 -18.57
N ARG A 48 15.97 4.33 -17.39
CA ARG A 48 16.72 3.42 -16.51
C ARG A 48 17.00 2.05 -17.13
N TYR A 49 16.01 1.47 -17.75
CA TYR A 49 16.14 0.15 -18.37
C TYR A 49 16.52 0.21 -19.86
N SER A 50 16.67 1.41 -20.44
CA SER A 50 16.96 1.62 -21.86
C SER A 50 15.98 0.90 -22.80
N ILE A 51 14.69 0.97 -22.50
CA ILE A 51 13.60 0.31 -23.22
C ILE A 51 12.56 1.32 -23.73
N SER A 52 11.76 0.91 -24.70
CA SER A 52 10.64 1.71 -25.20
C SER A 52 9.40 1.62 -24.31
N LYS A 53 8.51 2.61 -24.38
CA LYS A 53 7.18 2.56 -23.74
C LYS A 53 6.40 1.31 -24.16
N GLN A 54 6.50 0.94 -25.45
CA GLN A 54 5.83 -0.27 -25.96
C GLN A 54 6.35 -1.54 -25.28
N THR A 55 7.65 -1.60 -24.99
CA THR A 55 8.24 -2.74 -24.27
C THR A 55 7.68 -2.82 -22.83
N ILE A 56 7.52 -1.68 -22.13
CA ILE A 56 6.88 -1.64 -20.81
C ILE A 56 5.46 -2.21 -20.89
N TYR A 57 4.66 -1.74 -21.84
CA TYR A 57 3.28 -2.22 -21.99
C TYR A 57 3.20 -3.71 -22.32
N ASN A 58 4.13 -4.23 -23.07
CA ASN A 58 4.19 -5.67 -23.38
C ASN A 58 4.54 -6.48 -22.12
N ILE A 59 5.51 -6.03 -21.33
CA ILE A 59 5.90 -6.66 -20.06
C ILE A 59 4.72 -6.66 -19.08
N VAL A 60 4.07 -5.52 -18.91
CA VAL A 60 2.95 -5.35 -17.97
C VAL A 60 1.73 -6.18 -18.35
N LYS A 61 1.52 -6.46 -19.65
CA LYS A 61 0.43 -7.32 -20.14
C LYS A 61 0.74 -8.81 -20.03
N ASP A 62 1.98 -9.18 -19.79
CA ASP A 62 2.37 -10.58 -19.64
C ASP A 62 1.75 -11.18 -18.39
N GLU A 63 0.97 -12.24 -18.56
CA GLU A 63 0.24 -12.92 -17.49
C GLU A 63 1.14 -13.43 -16.37
N LYS A 64 2.38 -13.82 -16.71
CA LYS A 64 3.39 -14.26 -15.73
C LYS A 64 3.66 -13.16 -14.69
N TYR A 65 3.93 -11.91 -15.15
CA TYR A 65 4.25 -10.80 -14.27
C TYR A 65 3.03 -10.24 -13.56
N GLN A 66 1.86 -10.33 -14.17
CA GLN A 66 0.60 -9.98 -13.50
C GLN A 66 0.31 -10.90 -12.31
N LYS A 67 0.45 -12.22 -12.47
CA LYS A 67 0.29 -13.18 -11.37
C LYS A 67 1.28 -12.95 -10.24
N GLN A 68 2.53 -12.62 -10.59
CA GLN A 68 3.55 -12.29 -9.59
C GLN A 68 3.24 -11.01 -8.82
N LEU A 69 2.74 -9.99 -9.53
CA LEU A 69 2.28 -8.73 -8.92
C LEU A 69 1.13 -8.97 -7.95
N GLU A 70 0.11 -9.73 -8.36
CA GLU A 70 -1.04 -10.07 -7.50
C GLU A 70 -0.60 -10.80 -6.22
N LYS A 71 0.32 -11.77 -6.37
CA LYS A 71 0.91 -12.48 -5.24
C LYS A 71 1.62 -11.50 -4.29
N HIS A 72 2.46 -10.62 -4.83
CA HIS A 72 3.19 -9.62 -4.04
C HIS A 72 2.25 -8.66 -3.31
N ILE A 73 1.20 -8.16 -3.98
CA ILE A 73 0.18 -7.31 -3.37
C ILE A 73 -0.53 -8.05 -2.23
N LYS A 74 -0.91 -9.30 -2.45
CA LYS A 74 -1.56 -10.12 -1.42
C LYS A 74 -0.68 -10.31 -0.19
N GLU A 75 0.60 -10.66 -0.39
CA GLU A 75 1.58 -10.83 0.68
C GLU A 75 1.81 -9.52 1.45
N THR A 76 1.94 -8.40 0.73
CA THR A 76 2.12 -7.08 1.33
C THR A 76 0.90 -6.69 2.18
N ARG A 77 -0.32 -6.91 1.68
CA ARG A 77 -1.56 -6.66 2.43
C ARG A 77 -1.65 -7.52 3.68
N GLN A 78 -1.33 -8.81 3.59
CA GLN A 78 -1.33 -9.71 4.75
C GLN A 78 -0.31 -9.29 5.81
N ASN A 79 0.90 -8.90 5.39
CA ASN A 79 1.94 -8.42 6.30
C ASN A 79 1.55 -7.10 6.96
N PHE A 80 0.94 -6.18 6.20
CA PHE A 80 0.42 -4.92 6.74
C PHE A 80 -0.69 -5.20 7.76
N SER A 81 -1.68 -6.04 7.42
CA SER A 81 -2.76 -6.42 8.33
C SER A 81 -2.23 -7.00 9.64
N LYS A 82 -1.29 -7.96 9.58
CA LYS A 82 -0.65 -8.52 10.78
C LYS A 82 0.01 -7.47 11.65
N LYS A 83 0.81 -6.56 11.04
CA LYS A 83 1.47 -5.48 11.78
C LYS A 83 0.47 -4.51 12.40
N THR A 84 -0.60 -4.20 11.67
CA THR A 84 -1.66 -3.30 12.15
C THR A 84 -2.41 -3.92 13.32
N SER A 85 -2.76 -5.23 13.26
CA SER A 85 -3.40 -5.92 14.38
C SER A 85 -2.54 -5.85 15.65
N ILE A 86 -1.25 -6.14 15.55
CA ILE A 86 -0.32 -6.05 16.70
C ILE A 86 -0.27 -4.64 17.29
N LEU A 87 -0.31 -3.60 16.45
CA LEU A 87 -0.33 -2.21 16.92
C LEU A 87 -1.65 -1.86 17.60
N ILE A 88 -2.76 -2.35 17.07
CA ILE A 88 -4.09 -2.17 17.67
C ILE A 88 -4.14 -2.84 19.04
N ASP A 89 -3.68 -4.09 19.16
CA ASP A 89 -3.64 -4.81 20.43
C ASP A 89 -2.85 -4.02 21.49
N LYS A 90 -1.64 -3.57 21.13
CA LYS A 90 -0.82 -2.74 22.02
C LYS A 90 -1.48 -1.40 22.40
N ALA A 91 -2.25 -0.82 21.48
CA ALA A 91 -2.99 0.42 21.76
C ALA A 91 -4.16 0.16 22.72
N ILE A 92 -4.85 -0.97 22.56
CA ILE A 92 -5.91 -1.42 23.46
C ILE A 92 -5.35 -1.66 24.88
N ASP A 93 -4.23 -2.38 25.00
CA ASP A 93 -3.59 -2.63 26.29
C ASP A 93 -3.20 -1.31 27.00
N LYS A 94 -2.64 -0.36 26.26
CA LYS A 94 -2.30 0.96 26.81
C LYS A 94 -3.54 1.75 27.23
N LEU A 95 -4.60 1.68 26.44
CA LEU A 95 -5.86 2.34 26.77
C LEU A 95 -6.49 1.72 28.02
N GLN A 96 -6.50 0.39 28.12
CA GLN A 96 -6.99 -0.32 29.29
C GLN A 96 -6.26 0.13 30.57
N ASN A 97 -4.91 0.12 30.55
CA ASN A 97 -4.11 0.58 31.66
C ASN A 97 -4.44 2.01 32.09
N LYS A 98 -4.65 2.91 31.12
CA LYS A 98 -5.02 4.30 31.40
C LYS A 98 -6.42 4.45 31.99
N ILE A 99 -7.37 3.62 31.56
CA ILE A 99 -8.72 3.56 32.11
C ILE A 99 -8.64 3.12 33.58
N ASP A 100 -7.87 2.07 33.87
CA ASP A 100 -7.71 1.51 35.18
C ASP A 100 -7.04 2.50 36.16
N THR A 101 -6.21 3.41 35.66
CA THR A 101 -5.54 4.47 36.44
C THR A 101 -6.30 5.81 36.48
N GLU A 102 -7.51 5.86 35.92
CA GLU A 102 -8.33 7.08 35.77
C GLU A 102 -7.62 8.26 35.07
N GLU A 103 -6.58 7.97 34.28
CA GLU A 103 -5.82 8.98 33.53
C GLU A 103 -6.45 9.38 32.19
N VAL A 104 -7.60 8.79 31.83
CA VAL A 104 -8.25 9.02 30.52
C VAL A 104 -9.40 10.00 30.67
N ASN A 105 -9.35 11.04 29.86
CA ASN A 105 -10.48 11.92 29.65
C ASN A 105 -11.59 11.20 28.88
N ASN A 106 -12.85 11.36 29.31
CA ASN A 106 -14.02 10.73 28.69
C ASN A 106 -14.12 10.98 27.17
N LYS A 107 -13.72 12.17 26.71
CA LYS A 107 -13.74 12.51 25.29
C LYS A 107 -12.75 11.66 24.50
N ASP A 108 -11.54 11.46 25.01
CA ASP A 108 -10.50 10.66 24.35
C ASP A 108 -10.89 9.19 24.35
N LEU A 109 -11.53 8.71 25.41
CA LEU A 109 -12.07 7.36 25.52
C LEU A 109 -13.15 7.09 24.46
N ILE A 110 -14.14 7.97 24.32
CA ILE A 110 -15.22 7.84 23.33
C ILE A 110 -14.63 7.85 21.91
N THR A 111 -13.66 8.72 21.66
CA THR A 111 -12.98 8.79 20.35
C THR A 111 -12.23 7.49 20.05
N ALA A 112 -11.47 6.96 21.02
CA ALA A 112 -10.74 5.72 20.86
C ALA A 112 -11.67 4.52 20.61
N ILE A 113 -12.76 4.40 21.34
CA ILE A 113 -13.78 3.36 21.14
C ILE A 113 -14.40 3.45 19.75
N GLY A 114 -14.74 4.66 19.29
CA GLY A 114 -15.29 4.86 17.94
C GLY A 114 -14.33 4.39 16.85
N VAL A 115 -13.05 4.75 16.93
CA VAL A 115 -12.02 4.33 15.96
C VAL A 115 -11.81 2.81 15.98
N LEU A 116 -11.76 2.19 17.14
CA LEU A 116 -11.59 0.74 17.27
C LEU A 116 -12.81 -0.01 16.73
N TYR A 117 -14.00 0.50 16.99
CA TYR A 117 -15.25 -0.07 16.48
C TYR A 117 -15.29 -0.03 14.94
N ASP A 118 -14.95 1.12 14.33
CA ASP A 118 -14.90 1.25 12.88
C ASP A 118 -13.85 0.33 12.24
N LYS A 119 -12.68 0.19 12.87
CA LYS A 119 -11.64 -0.74 12.43
C LYS A 119 -12.11 -2.18 12.46
N ASN A 120 -12.74 -2.61 13.54
CA ASN A 120 -13.28 -3.96 13.67
C ASN A 120 -14.35 -4.25 12.59
N ARG A 121 -15.22 -3.28 12.29
CA ARG A 121 -16.22 -3.42 11.23
C ARG A 121 -15.58 -3.57 9.85
N LEU A 122 -14.52 -2.80 9.56
CA LEU A 122 -13.79 -2.92 8.29
C LEU A 122 -13.14 -4.31 8.13
N GLU A 123 -12.60 -4.87 9.20
CA GLU A 123 -12.02 -6.22 9.17
C GLU A 123 -13.08 -7.32 8.92
N GLN A 124 -14.30 -7.08 9.38
CA GLN A 124 -15.46 -7.95 9.14
C GLN A 124 -16.15 -7.72 7.79
N ASN A 125 -15.58 -6.86 6.91
CA ASN A 125 -16.17 -6.40 5.64
C ASN A 125 -17.55 -5.73 5.83
N LEU A 126 -17.81 -5.16 6.99
CA LEU A 126 -19.01 -4.39 7.28
C LEU A 126 -18.77 -2.91 6.93
N SER A 127 -19.82 -2.20 6.50
CA SER A 127 -19.73 -0.76 6.24
C SER A 127 -19.39 0.00 7.54
N THR A 128 -18.52 1.01 7.45
CA THR A 128 -18.25 1.91 8.57
C THR A 128 -19.37 2.94 8.74
N SER A 129 -19.44 3.55 9.93
CA SER A 129 -20.48 4.54 10.28
C SER A 129 -20.50 5.82 9.42
N ASN A 130 -19.51 5.99 8.53
CA ASN A 130 -19.47 7.10 7.57
C ASN A 130 -20.45 6.98 6.37
N ASN A 131 -21.21 5.89 6.27
CA ASN A 131 -22.37 5.89 5.40
C ASN A 131 -23.43 6.79 6.02
N SER A 132 -23.50 8.03 5.53
CA SER A 132 -24.58 8.96 5.89
C SER A 132 -25.92 8.26 5.63
N ILE A 133 -26.61 7.88 6.70
CA ILE A 133 -27.98 7.43 6.61
C ILE A 133 -28.79 8.69 6.32
N ASN A 134 -29.17 8.90 5.05
CA ASN A 134 -30.13 9.91 4.68
C ASN A 134 -31.52 9.47 5.19
N ILE A 135 -31.83 9.85 6.41
CA ILE A 135 -33.17 9.69 6.97
C ILE A 135 -34.04 10.78 6.34
N ASN A 136 -34.75 10.45 5.27
CA ASN A 136 -35.81 11.29 4.73
C ASN A 136 -37.01 11.18 5.68
N LEU A 137 -37.10 12.08 6.65
CA LEU A 137 -38.31 12.27 7.44
C LEU A 137 -39.39 12.95 6.55
N LYS A 138 -40.31 12.17 5.99
CA LYS A 138 -41.57 12.68 5.46
C LYS A 138 -42.42 13.12 6.64
N ILE A 139 -42.50 14.39 6.89
CA ILE A 139 -43.52 14.97 7.78
C ILE A 139 -44.77 15.08 6.95
N GLU A 140 -45.73 14.16 7.14
CA GLU A 140 -47.10 14.33 6.64
C GLU A 140 -47.81 15.39 7.51
N LYS A 141 -48.30 16.44 6.85
CA LYS A 141 -49.14 17.47 7.48
C LYS A 141 -50.59 17.01 7.51
#